data_742c8ffbd2b41661559bc11f096b3dea
#
_entry.id   742c8ffbd2b41661559bc11f096b3dea
#
_cell.length_a   1.000
_cell.length_b   1.000
_cell.length_c   1.000
_cell.angle_alpha   90.00
_cell.angle_beta   90.00
_cell.angle_gamma   90.00
#
_symmetry.space_group_name_H-M   'P 1'
#
loop_
_entity.id
_entity.type
_entity.pdbx_description
1 polymer ?
#
loop_
_entity_poly.entity_id
_entity_poly.type
_entity_poly.pdbx_seq_one_letter_code
_entity_poly.pdbx_strand_id
1 'polypeptide(L)'
;MLALSLAVTGLQGCSTDTNLAQSTTIEQGTYFMNVTTDLAAYKPGDTVNFQLSMKKQEKGTSLLVKYKHLHETIHEEEIKLDGTQNVEWSWTPGDEDFKGYLVDVYLQNGKDIVDHTAIAVDVSSDWSKFPRYGYLADFYELEREEQEAVIERLNRFHLNGLQFYDWQYKHEKPLKMENGKVADTWKDIANRIVSKETVETYIELAHEKNMMAMNYNLLFGAYEDHETEGVKREWGIYKDPLHQDIDMHPLPDSWASDIHLMNPANEEWQDFIFNAEKETFEHLAFDGWHVDQLGDRGTRWDYNGDRVDLAATYSPFLQRAKDELDVPLVMNAVEQFAQMYLATQAPVDFLYTEVWSSFPHYKNLKGIIDQNGKFSKGKLQTVLAAYMNYDYSNSVGEFNTPGVLLTNAVIFAAGGAHLELGENMLSKEYFPHKNLTITPELEQSLQNYYDFLVAYQNLLRDGAEEIEKDISIEGDIEVSQDAELGKVWSFVKQKDNKEIIHLINFTDATTMEWKDNEGSQAEPTERKDVTISIPTDKEVASVWMASPDVYNATSVTLPFKEKDGVVTITLPSLKYWDMVVLQYK
;
A
#
# COMPACT_ATOMS: atom_id res chain seq x y z
N MET A 1 44.55 47.96 21.84
CA MET A 1 43.54 46.92 21.90
C MET A 1 42.42 47.31 20.91
N LEU A 2 42.49 46.82 19.70
CA LEU A 2 41.43 46.99 18.71
C LEU A 2 40.53 45.74 18.75
N ALA A 3 39.28 45.95 19.04
CA ALA A 3 38.25 44.90 18.95
C ALA A 3 37.73 44.85 17.50
N LEU A 4 38.02 43.78 16.80
CA LEU A 4 37.38 43.47 15.50
C LEU A 4 35.99 42.88 15.74
N SER A 5 34.95 43.61 15.40
CA SER A 5 33.59 43.08 15.30
C SER A 5 33.44 42.36 13.93
N LEU A 6 33.34 41.04 13.97
CA LEU A 6 32.87 40.29 12.81
C LEU A 6 31.34 40.51 12.64
N ALA A 7 31.00 41.23 11.61
CA ALA A 7 29.63 41.26 11.12
C ALA A 7 29.35 39.93 10.38
N VAL A 8 28.54 39.09 10.95
CA VAL A 8 27.94 37.93 10.27
C VAL A 8 26.84 38.51 9.39
N THR A 9 27.12 38.68 8.12
CA THR A 9 26.10 38.92 7.10
C THR A 9 25.39 37.60 6.87
N GLY A 10 24.20 37.46 7.47
CA GLY A 10 23.27 36.40 7.13
C GLY A 10 22.93 36.51 5.64
N LEU A 11 23.39 35.57 4.88
CA LEU A 11 22.82 35.27 3.57
C LEU A 11 21.38 34.81 3.84
N GLN A 12 20.42 35.72 3.72
CA GLN A 12 19.05 35.35 3.41
C GLN A 12 19.11 34.68 2.04
N GLY A 13 19.13 33.35 2.05
CA GLY A 13 18.80 32.55 0.90
C GLY A 13 17.39 32.99 0.46
N CYS A 14 17.28 33.73 -0.61
CA CYS A 14 16.04 33.75 -1.38
C CYS A 14 15.80 32.30 -1.79
N SER A 15 14.94 31.61 -1.06
CA SER A 15 14.32 30.40 -1.58
C SER A 15 13.56 30.85 -2.83
N THR A 16 14.10 30.54 -3.97
CA THR A 16 13.31 30.48 -5.19
C THR A 16 12.46 29.20 -5.05
N ASP A 17 11.54 29.19 -4.10
CA ASP A 17 10.36 28.34 -4.21
C ASP A 17 9.69 28.78 -5.49
N THR A 18 10.05 28.11 -6.55
CA THR A 18 9.38 28.24 -7.84
C THR A 18 7.95 27.87 -7.54
N ASN A 19 7.12 28.87 -7.49
CA ASN A 19 5.74 28.78 -7.12
C ASN A 19 5.03 27.99 -8.21
N LEU A 20 5.06 26.67 -8.17
CA LEU A 20 4.31 25.81 -9.09
C LEU A 20 2.83 26.21 -9.12
N ALA A 21 2.31 26.68 -7.99
CA ALA A 21 0.96 27.27 -7.89
C ALA A 21 0.80 28.58 -8.71
N GLN A 22 1.89 29.27 -9.06
CA GLN A 22 1.86 30.47 -9.93
C GLN A 22 2.25 30.16 -11.38
N SER A 23 2.81 28.99 -11.66
CA SER A 23 3.16 28.56 -13.01
C SER A 23 1.97 27.85 -13.67
N THR A 24 1.03 28.60 -14.18
CA THR A 24 -0.16 28.12 -14.91
C THR A 24 0.16 27.49 -16.27
N THR A 25 1.42 27.18 -16.60
CA THR A 25 1.85 26.82 -17.96
C THR A 25 2.87 25.67 -18.05
N ILE A 26 3.15 24.93 -16.97
CA ILE A 26 4.01 23.75 -17.09
C ILE A 26 3.14 22.59 -17.61
N GLU A 27 3.28 22.29 -18.90
CA GLU A 27 2.70 21.07 -19.49
C GLU A 27 3.53 19.89 -19.01
N GLN A 28 3.03 19.16 -18.02
CA GLN A 28 3.68 17.96 -17.51
C GLN A 28 3.75 16.87 -18.58
N GLY A 29 4.86 16.12 -18.59
CA GLY A 29 5.05 15.00 -19.49
C GLY A 29 5.34 15.36 -20.94
N THR A 30 5.70 16.61 -21.23
CA THR A 30 6.13 17.03 -22.57
C THR A 30 7.50 16.47 -22.92
N TYR A 31 8.42 16.45 -21.96
CA TYR A 31 9.81 16.01 -22.14
C TYR A 31 10.11 14.71 -21.40
N PHE A 32 9.56 14.52 -20.24
CA PHE A 32 9.79 13.34 -19.43
C PHE A 32 8.87 12.18 -19.82
N MET A 33 9.39 10.95 -19.72
CA MET A 33 8.62 9.72 -19.91
C MET A 33 8.37 9.02 -18.57
N ASN A 34 9.46 8.73 -17.85
CA ASN A 34 9.41 7.98 -16.60
C ASN A 34 10.67 8.28 -15.78
N VAL A 35 10.52 8.22 -14.47
CA VAL A 35 11.63 8.23 -13.50
C VAL A 35 11.48 7.02 -12.60
N THR A 36 12.58 6.32 -12.32
CA THR A 36 12.61 5.09 -11.51
C THR A 36 13.76 5.13 -10.52
N THR A 37 13.65 4.32 -9.46
CA THR A 37 14.71 3.98 -8.53
C THR A 37 15.11 2.52 -8.68
N ASP A 38 16.32 2.18 -8.31
CA ASP A 38 16.82 0.80 -8.41
C ASP A 38 16.17 -0.16 -7.40
N LEU A 39 15.75 0.33 -6.22
CA LEU A 39 15.10 -0.45 -5.17
C LEU A 39 13.74 0.15 -4.75
N ALA A 40 12.88 -0.65 -4.16
CA ALA A 40 11.59 -0.24 -3.62
C ALA A 40 11.70 0.47 -2.25
N ALA A 41 12.72 0.11 -1.47
CA ALA A 41 13.04 0.72 -0.20
C ALA A 41 14.54 0.59 0.09
N TYR A 42 15.08 1.49 0.87
CA TYR A 42 16.52 1.61 1.18
C TYR A 42 16.75 1.54 2.69
N LYS A 43 17.91 1.10 3.09
CA LYS A 43 18.36 1.22 4.50
C LYS A 43 19.07 2.55 4.70
N PRO A 44 19.14 3.06 5.95
CA PRO A 44 19.94 4.23 6.28
C PRO A 44 21.38 4.12 5.74
N GLY A 45 21.81 5.14 5.00
CA GLY A 45 23.15 5.17 4.39
C GLY A 45 23.28 4.49 3.02
N ASP A 46 22.24 3.82 2.53
CA ASP A 46 22.24 3.27 1.17
C ASP A 46 22.25 4.40 0.13
N THR A 47 22.83 4.11 -1.01
CA THR A 47 22.80 5.01 -2.18
C THR A 47 21.62 4.66 -3.07
N VAL A 48 20.78 5.65 -3.35
CA VAL A 48 19.65 5.56 -4.29
C VAL A 48 20.17 5.85 -5.69
N ASN A 49 19.95 4.95 -6.64
CA ASN A 49 20.25 5.17 -8.05
C ASN A 49 18.95 5.47 -8.80
N PHE A 50 18.97 6.60 -9.52
CA PHE A 50 17.83 7.07 -10.31
C PHE A 50 18.10 6.91 -11.79
N GLN A 51 17.04 6.57 -12.52
CA GLN A 51 17.03 6.57 -13.97
C GLN A 51 15.84 7.39 -14.47
N LEU A 52 16.11 8.41 -15.29
CA LEU A 52 15.11 9.24 -15.95
C LEU A 52 15.14 8.98 -17.44
N SER A 53 14.03 8.61 -18.02
CA SER A 53 13.82 8.49 -19.46
C SER A 53 13.13 9.73 -20.01
N MET A 54 13.64 10.27 -21.10
CA MET A 54 13.14 11.50 -21.75
C MET A 54 12.65 11.23 -23.17
N LYS A 55 11.52 11.83 -23.53
CA LYS A 55 10.98 11.81 -24.91
C LYS A 55 11.88 12.57 -25.87
N LYS A 56 12.46 13.68 -25.42
CA LYS A 56 13.36 14.55 -26.17
C LYS A 56 14.19 15.40 -25.21
N GLN A 57 15.34 15.85 -25.70
CA GLN A 57 16.16 16.89 -25.03
C GLN A 57 16.32 18.10 -25.96
N GLU A 58 16.38 19.30 -25.37
CA GLU A 58 16.70 20.52 -26.05
C GLU A 58 18.10 21.01 -25.64
N LYS A 59 18.83 21.62 -26.58
CA LYS A 59 20.15 22.14 -26.26
C LYS A 59 20.08 23.31 -25.28
N GLY A 60 20.95 23.27 -24.28
CA GLY A 60 21.03 24.31 -23.25
C GLY A 60 20.09 24.12 -22.08
N THR A 61 19.42 22.96 -21.99
CA THR A 61 18.64 22.57 -20.83
C THR A 61 19.50 21.82 -19.81
N SER A 62 19.10 21.90 -18.52
CA SER A 62 19.65 21.15 -17.42
C SER A 62 18.52 20.61 -16.52
N LEU A 63 18.81 19.63 -15.68
CA LEU A 63 17.90 19.23 -14.62
C LEU A 63 18.28 19.95 -13.34
N LEU A 64 17.30 20.53 -12.66
CA LEU A 64 17.40 20.89 -11.25
C LEU A 64 16.69 19.80 -10.45
N VAL A 65 17.44 19.08 -9.62
CA VAL A 65 16.90 18.02 -8.74
C VAL A 65 16.84 18.55 -7.33
N LYS A 66 15.65 18.46 -6.70
CA LYS A 66 15.46 18.86 -5.30
C LYS A 66 15.00 17.65 -4.50
N TYR A 67 15.70 17.36 -3.41
CA TYR A 67 15.39 16.30 -2.47
C TYR A 67 14.65 16.89 -1.28
N LYS A 68 13.44 16.44 -1.04
CA LYS A 68 12.59 16.98 0.03
C LYS A 68 12.25 15.92 1.06
N HIS A 69 12.29 16.30 2.33
CA HIS A 69 11.59 15.60 3.39
C HIS A 69 10.36 16.43 3.77
N LEU A 70 9.16 15.88 3.55
CA LEU A 70 7.91 16.60 3.65
C LEU A 70 7.90 17.86 2.75
N HIS A 71 7.90 19.06 3.36
CA HIS A 71 7.94 20.33 2.63
C HIS A 71 9.35 20.94 2.50
N GLU A 72 10.31 20.48 3.29
CA GLU A 72 11.64 21.05 3.35
C GLU A 72 12.57 20.47 2.29
N THR A 73 13.18 21.32 1.47
CA THR A 73 14.28 20.93 0.58
C THR A 73 15.54 20.73 1.43
N ILE A 74 16.01 19.48 1.51
CA ILE A 74 17.19 19.12 2.29
C ILE A 74 18.49 19.09 1.47
N HIS A 75 18.35 18.91 0.17
CA HIS A 75 19.46 18.94 -0.78
C HIS A 75 18.96 19.35 -2.17
N GLU A 76 19.83 19.97 -2.97
CA GLU A 76 19.54 20.25 -4.39
C GLU A 76 20.82 20.15 -5.22
N GLU A 77 20.68 19.75 -6.48
CA GLU A 77 21.79 19.68 -7.42
C GLU A 77 21.33 20.01 -8.85
N GLU A 78 22.26 20.44 -9.68
CA GLU A 78 22.04 20.67 -11.11
C GLU A 78 22.79 19.63 -11.94
N ILE A 79 22.06 18.91 -12.82
CA ILE A 79 22.60 17.90 -13.72
C ILE A 79 22.58 18.43 -15.14
N LYS A 80 23.76 18.52 -15.76
CA LYS A 80 23.90 18.92 -17.16
C LYS A 80 23.51 17.80 -18.09
N LEU A 81 22.67 18.11 -19.05
CA LEU A 81 22.23 17.15 -20.05
C LEU A 81 23.27 17.07 -21.20
N ASP A 82 23.63 15.85 -21.59
CA ASP A 82 24.61 15.54 -22.62
C ASP A 82 24.00 15.22 -23.99
N GLY A 83 22.65 15.18 -24.06
CA GLY A 83 21.90 14.84 -25.27
C GLY A 83 21.44 13.39 -25.34
N THR A 84 21.73 12.54 -24.31
CA THR A 84 21.17 11.18 -24.20
C THR A 84 19.74 11.23 -23.71
N GLN A 85 18.90 10.27 -24.16
CA GLN A 85 17.51 10.19 -23.70
C GLN A 85 17.37 9.58 -22.30
N ASN A 86 18.39 8.90 -21.80
CA ASN A 86 18.43 8.35 -20.45
C ASN A 86 19.44 9.13 -19.63
N VAL A 87 19.03 9.59 -18.46
CA VAL A 87 19.86 10.31 -17.49
C VAL A 87 19.89 9.51 -16.20
N GLU A 88 21.10 9.23 -15.73
CA GLU A 88 21.32 8.48 -14.48
C GLU A 88 22.06 9.38 -13.49
N TRP A 89 21.64 9.30 -12.23
CA TRP A 89 22.34 9.96 -11.13
C TRP A 89 22.10 9.18 -9.85
N SER A 90 22.81 9.52 -8.79
CA SER A 90 22.66 8.88 -7.50
C SER A 90 22.66 9.89 -6.36
N TRP A 91 21.99 9.53 -5.27
CA TRP A 91 21.93 10.32 -4.06
C TRP A 91 21.98 9.38 -2.84
N THR A 92 22.70 9.79 -1.79
CA THR A 92 22.71 9.08 -0.52
C THR A 92 21.95 9.92 0.50
N PRO A 93 20.74 9.50 0.93
CA PRO A 93 20.03 10.10 2.06
C PRO A 93 20.89 10.06 3.33
N GLY A 94 20.52 10.87 4.33
CA GLY A 94 21.14 10.78 5.66
C GLY A 94 20.90 9.44 6.36
N ASP A 95 21.50 9.30 7.56
CA ASP A 95 21.44 8.06 8.37
C ASP A 95 20.12 7.92 9.18
N GLU A 96 19.12 8.77 8.93
CA GLU A 96 17.84 8.71 9.63
C GLU A 96 16.97 7.59 9.05
N ASP A 97 16.50 6.71 9.93
CA ASP A 97 15.62 5.59 9.58
C ASP A 97 14.15 6.02 9.54
N PHE A 98 13.35 5.28 8.78
CA PHE A 98 11.90 5.47 8.63
C PHE A 98 11.53 6.85 8.10
N LYS A 99 12.22 7.29 7.04
CA LYS A 99 12.01 8.57 6.37
C LYS A 99 11.51 8.40 4.94
N GLY A 100 10.44 9.12 4.62
CA GLY A 100 9.96 9.29 3.25
C GLY A 100 10.51 10.59 2.65
N TYR A 101 10.94 10.52 1.40
CA TYR A 101 11.43 11.67 0.66
C TYR A 101 10.68 11.79 -0.68
N LEU A 102 10.58 13.01 -1.19
CA LEU A 102 10.19 13.28 -2.58
C LEU A 102 11.36 13.89 -3.31
N VAL A 103 11.68 13.36 -4.48
CA VAL A 103 12.73 13.87 -5.36
C VAL A 103 12.06 14.53 -6.55
N ASP A 104 12.03 15.87 -6.53
CA ASP A 104 11.51 16.69 -7.60
C ASP A 104 12.57 16.88 -8.69
N VAL A 105 12.22 16.64 -9.94
CA VAL A 105 13.08 16.79 -11.10
C VAL A 105 12.48 17.83 -12.03
N TYR A 106 13.12 18.98 -12.15
CA TYR A 106 12.72 20.08 -13.00
C TYR A 106 13.61 20.17 -14.23
N LEU A 107 13.02 20.20 -15.42
CA LEU A 107 13.75 20.55 -16.64
C LEU A 107 13.80 22.06 -16.76
N GLN A 108 15.00 22.61 -16.78
CA GLN A 108 15.23 24.05 -16.88
C GLN A 108 15.80 24.44 -18.25
N ASN A 109 15.31 25.56 -18.82
CA ASN A 109 15.89 26.27 -19.93
C ASN A 109 16.26 27.67 -19.45
N GLY A 110 17.52 27.86 -19.06
CA GLY A 110 17.96 29.06 -18.34
C GLY A 110 17.31 29.17 -16.97
N LYS A 111 16.37 30.11 -16.79
CA LYS A 111 15.60 30.29 -15.55
C LYS A 111 14.18 29.75 -15.61
N ASP A 112 13.74 29.34 -16.79
CA ASP A 112 12.36 28.88 -16.99
C ASP A 112 12.29 27.37 -16.76
N ILE A 113 11.29 26.93 -15.98
CA ILE A 113 10.95 25.52 -15.85
C ILE A 113 10.04 25.16 -17.01
N VAL A 114 10.42 24.14 -17.78
CA VAL A 114 9.70 23.72 -18.98
C VAL A 114 9.01 22.36 -18.83
N ASP A 115 9.42 21.56 -17.84
CA ASP A 115 8.74 20.30 -17.44
C ASP A 115 9.09 19.94 -16.01
N HIS A 116 8.28 19.07 -15.38
CA HIS A 116 8.46 18.61 -14.01
C HIS A 116 8.00 17.17 -13.87
N THR A 117 8.76 16.35 -13.14
CA THR A 117 8.37 15.03 -12.65
C THR A 117 8.88 14.84 -11.22
N ALA A 118 8.38 13.83 -10.53
CA ALA A 118 8.87 13.47 -9.20
C ALA A 118 8.85 11.97 -9.01
N ILE A 119 9.61 11.51 -8.01
CA ILE A 119 9.58 10.14 -7.51
C ILE A 119 9.86 10.15 -6.01
N ALA A 120 9.20 9.27 -5.28
CA ALA A 120 9.46 9.12 -3.86
C ALA A 120 10.63 8.17 -3.58
N VAL A 121 11.19 8.29 -2.38
CA VAL A 121 12.23 7.39 -1.83
C VAL A 121 11.87 7.04 -0.40
N ASP A 122 11.78 5.74 -0.11
CA ASP A 122 11.61 5.21 1.24
C ASP A 122 12.94 4.78 1.82
N VAL A 123 13.33 5.36 2.94
CA VAL A 123 14.49 4.90 3.74
C VAL A 123 13.94 4.24 4.99
N SER A 124 13.83 2.91 4.95
CA SER A 124 13.28 2.10 6.04
C SER A 124 14.01 0.78 6.17
N SER A 125 14.62 0.54 7.32
CA SER A 125 15.34 -0.70 7.61
C SER A 125 14.42 -1.90 7.87
N ASP A 126 13.13 -1.64 8.15
CA ASP A 126 12.10 -2.64 8.43
C ASP A 126 10.89 -2.38 7.53
N TRP A 127 10.56 -3.35 6.68
CA TRP A 127 9.46 -3.29 5.72
C TRP A 127 8.09 -3.13 6.39
N SER A 128 7.95 -3.66 7.60
CA SER A 128 6.68 -3.65 8.34
C SER A 128 6.31 -2.29 8.92
N LYS A 129 7.28 -1.36 9.01
CA LYS A 129 7.02 0.00 9.50
C LYS A 129 6.13 0.78 8.54
N PHE A 130 6.33 0.64 7.23
CA PHE A 130 5.51 1.27 6.18
C PHE A 130 5.21 0.27 5.06
N PRO A 131 4.44 -0.81 5.35
CA PRO A 131 4.19 -1.85 4.36
C PRO A 131 3.41 -1.31 3.17
N ARG A 132 3.88 -1.66 1.98
CA ARG A 132 3.20 -1.50 0.69
C ARG A 132 3.22 -2.87 0.04
N TYR A 133 2.09 -3.55 0.16
CA TYR A 133 1.98 -4.97 -0.08
C TYR A 133 1.24 -5.25 -1.37
N GLY A 134 1.85 -6.04 -2.24
CA GLY A 134 1.29 -6.50 -3.50
C GLY A 134 1.16 -8.01 -3.54
N TYR A 135 0.86 -8.55 -4.72
CA TYR A 135 0.71 -10.00 -4.92
C TYR A 135 1.27 -10.47 -6.26
N LEU A 136 1.61 -11.76 -6.31
CA LEU A 136 1.84 -12.52 -7.53
C LEU A 136 0.91 -13.74 -7.52
N ALA A 137 0.37 -14.12 -8.67
CA ALA A 137 -0.57 -15.22 -8.80
C ALA A 137 -0.43 -16.02 -10.11
N ASP A 138 0.48 -15.63 -10.99
CA ASP A 138 0.80 -16.32 -12.24
C ASP A 138 2.17 -17.00 -12.13
N PHE A 139 2.17 -18.31 -11.98
CA PHE A 139 3.41 -19.09 -11.77
C PHE A 139 3.62 -20.18 -12.83
N TYR A 140 2.94 -20.11 -14.00
CA TYR A 140 3.25 -20.99 -15.13
C TYR A 140 4.64 -20.66 -15.67
N GLU A 141 5.13 -21.47 -16.59
CA GLU A 141 6.44 -21.25 -17.22
C GLU A 141 6.48 -19.88 -17.92
N LEU A 142 7.30 -18.97 -17.40
CA LEU A 142 7.49 -17.59 -17.86
C LEU A 142 8.97 -17.38 -18.19
N GLU A 143 9.23 -16.59 -19.23
CA GLU A 143 10.59 -16.12 -19.49
C GLU A 143 11.02 -15.10 -18.44
N ARG A 144 12.31 -15.08 -18.10
CA ARG A 144 12.85 -14.17 -17.06
C ARG A 144 12.53 -12.70 -17.35
N GLU A 145 12.62 -12.28 -18.61
CA GLU A 145 12.33 -10.91 -19.05
C GLU A 145 10.88 -10.50 -18.78
N GLU A 146 9.92 -11.43 -18.86
CA GLU A 146 8.51 -11.17 -18.53
C GLU A 146 8.36 -10.95 -17.01
N GLN A 147 9.04 -11.75 -16.20
CA GLN A 147 9.05 -11.63 -14.75
C GLN A 147 9.76 -10.33 -14.29
N GLU A 148 10.89 -9.99 -14.91
CA GLU A 148 11.60 -8.71 -14.66
C GLU A 148 10.69 -7.52 -14.94
N ALA A 149 9.93 -7.53 -16.03
CA ALA A 149 9.00 -6.43 -16.34
C ALA A 149 7.90 -6.26 -15.29
N VAL A 150 7.39 -7.36 -14.73
CA VAL A 150 6.43 -7.32 -13.62
C VAL A 150 7.06 -6.69 -12.37
N ILE A 151 8.21 -7.19 -11.95
CA ILE A 151 8.88 -6.71 -10.73
C ILE A 151 9.34 -5.24 -10.88
N GLU A 152 9.86 -4.83 -12.04
CA GLU A 152 10.20 -3.43 -12.31
C GLU A 152 8.98 -2.51 -12.22
N ARG A 153 7.84 -2.96 -12.76
CA ARG A 153 6.58 -2.21 -12.62
C ARG A 153 6.16 -2.08 -11.16
N LEU A 154 6.22 -3.15 -10.37
CA LEU A 154 5.87 -3.13 -8.94
C LEU A 154 6.87 -2.29 -8.13
N ASN A 155 8.16 -2.28 -8.51
CA ASN A 155 9.17 -1.39 -7.94
C ASN A 155 8.82 0.08 -8.16
N ARG A 156 8.31 0.45 -9.34
CA ARG A 156 7.88 1.84 -9.61
C ARG A 156 6.74 2.29 -8.68
N PHE A 157 5.93 1.39 -8.17
CA PHE A 157 4.93 1.64 -7.14
C PHE A 157 5.47 1.52 -5.70
N HIS A 158 6.77 1.39 -5.52
CA HIS A 158 7.43 1.24 -4.21
C HIS A 158 6.88 0.08 -3.37
N LEU A 159 6.37 -0.98 -3.98
CA LEU A 159 5.94 -2.15 -3.22
C LEU A 159 7.15 -2.79 -2.56
N ASN A 160 7.07 -2.99 -1.24
CA ASN A 160 8.18 -3.54 -0.46
C ASN A 160 7.90 -4.96 0.08
N GLY A 161 6.82 -5.58 -0.38
CA GLY A 161 6.50 -6.98 -0.10
C GLY A 161 5.44 -7.51 -1.05
N LEU A 162 5.52 -8.81 -1.36
CA LEU A 162 4.65 -9.51 -2.29
C LEU A 162 4.18 -10.82 -1.67
N GLN A 163 2.86 -11.07 -1.66
CA GLN A 163 2.33 -12.40 -1.37
C GLN A 163 2.30 -13.24 -2.64
N PHE A 164 2.77 -14.48 -2.56
CA PHE A 164 2.75 -15.45 -3.64
C PHE A 164 1.47 -16.27 -3.51
N TYR A 165 0.38 -15.82 -4.12
CA TYR A 165 -0.96 -16.35 -3.93
C TYR A 165 -1.17 -17.66 -4.68
N ASP A 166 -1.62 -18.72 -3.97
CA ASP A 166 -1.96 -20.05 -4.53
C ASP A 166 -0.87 -20.68 -5.41
N TRP A 167 0.40 -20.47 -5.07
CA TRP A 167 1.54 -21.11 -5.77
C TRP A 167 1.72 -22.58 -5.40
N GLN A 168 1.25 -23.00 -4.21
CA GLN A 168 1.52 -24.28 -3.58
C GLN A 168 0.83 -25.46 -4.29
N TYR A 169 1.36 -26.68 -4.09
CA TYR A 169 0.78 -27.92 -4.62
C TYR A 169 -0.53 -28.27 -3.93
N LYS A 170 -0.51 -28.36 -2.60
CA LYS A 170 -1.68 -28.52 -1.71
C LYS A 170 -1.50 -27.64 -0.49
N HIS A 171 -2.58 -27.28 0.20
CA HIS A 171 -2.46 -26.48 1.42
C HIS A 171 -1.74 -27.24 2.54
N GLU A 172 -2.05 -28.51 2.75
CA GLU A 172 -1.40 -29.37 3.75
C GLU A 172 0.00 -29.82 3.33
N LYS A 173 0.37 -29.65 2.07
CA LYS A 173 1.65 -30.07 1.49
C LYS A 173 2.09 -29.11 0.39
N PRO A 174 2.63 -27.94 0.74
CA PRO A 174 2.93 -26.88 -0.22
C PRO A 174 3.89 -27.32 -1.34
N LEU A 175 4.89 -28.17 -1.03
CA LEU A 175 5.82 -28.68 -2.00
C LEU A 175 5.40 -30.03 -2.57
N LYS A 176 5.43 -30.17 -3.89
CA LYS A 176 5.32 -31.47 -4.54
C LYS A 176 6.70 -32.13 -4.58
N MET A 177 6.86 -33.23 -3.84
CA MET A 177 8.11 -33.99 -3.82
C MET A 177 8.05 -35.18 -4.77
N GLU A 178 9.04 -35.31 -5.65
CA GLU A 178 9.22 -36.44 -6.54
C GLU A 178 10.66 -37.01 -6.43
N ASN A 179 10.80 -38.29 -6.10
CA ASN A 179 12.09 -38.94 -5.91
C ASN A 179 13.05 -38.22 -4.94
N GLY A 180 12.51 -37.63 -3.88
CA GLY A 180 13.27 -36.90 -2.85
C GLY A 180 13.78 -35.53 -3.27
N LYS A 181 13.18 -34.94 -4.31
CA LYS A 181 13.42 -33.56 -4.77
C LYS A 181 12.11 -32.85 -5.01
N VAL A 182 12.12 -31.54 -4.94
CA VAL A 182 10.97 -30.72 -5.36
C VAL A 182 10.76 -30.95 -6.86
N ALA A 183 9.52 -31.21 -7.26
CA ALA A 183 9.15 -31.38 -8.67
C ALA A 183 9.37 -30.07 -9.45
N ASP A 184 9.72 -30.19 -10.74
CA ASP A 184 9.91 -29.02 -11.59
C ASP A 184 8.59 -28.27 -11.85
N THR A 185 7.46 -29.00 -11.84
CA THR A 185 6.12 -28.45 -12.04
C THR A 185 5.08 -29.19 -11.22
N TRP A 186 3.99 -28.47 -10.88
CA TRP A 186 2.81 -29.06 -10.26
C TRP A 186 1.56 -28.31 -10.70
N LYS A 187 0.40 -28.77 -10.24
CA LYS A 187 -0.85 -28.04 -10.33
C LYS A 187 -1.24 -27.50 -8.97
N ASP A 188 -1.65 -26.25 -8.93
CA ASP A 188 -2.25 -25.63 -7.74
C ASP A 188 -3.70 -26.08 -7.52
N ILE A 189 -4.35 -25.49 -6.53
CA ILE A 189 -5.75 -25.80 -6.19
C ILE A 189 -6.73 -25.49 -7.32
N ALA A 190 -6.47 -24.49 -8.17
CA ALA A 190 -7.27 -24.15 -9.34
C ALA A 190 -6.94 -24.98 -10.59
N ASN A 191 -6.14 -26.04 -10.45
CA ASN A 191 -5.60 -26.86 -11.55
C ASN A 191 -4.73 -26.09 -12.54
N ARG A 192 -4.16 -24.93 -12.15
CA ARG A 192 -3.20 -24.17 -12.95
C ARG A 192 -1.81 -24.80 -12.82
N ILE A 193 -1.02 -24.73 -13.88
CA ILE A 193 0.37 -25.20 -13.82
C ILE A 193 1.22 -24.17 -13.10
N VAL A 194 2.00 -24.63 -12.13
CA VAL A 194 3.04 -23.87 -11.45
C VAL A 194 4.39 -24.43 -11.86
N SER A 195 5.32 -23.57 -12.25
CA SER A 195 6.72 -23.85 -12.50
C SER A 195 7.55 -23.46 -11.27
N LYS A 196 8.34 -24.39 -10.77
CA LYS A 196 9.28 -24.14 -9.67
C LYS A 196 10.26 -23.02 -10.04
N GLU A 197 10.80 -23.07 -11.26
CA GLU A 197 11.74 -22.06 -11.77
C GLU A 197 11.13 -20.66 -11.77
N THR A 198 9.86 -20.53 -12.18
CA THR A 198 9.15 -19.24 -12.14
C THR A 198 8.99 -18.71 -10.72
N VAL A 199 8.63 -19.56 -9.75
CA VAL A 199 8.54 -19.17 -8.34
C VAL A 199 9.90 -18.72 -7.81
N GLU A 200 10.96 -19.48 -8.06
CA GLU A 200 12.33 -19.15 -7.62
C GLU A 200 12.83 -17.83 -8.24
N THR A 201 12.59 -17.64 -9.55
CA THR A 201 12.98 -16.40 -10.24
C THR A 201 12.24 -15.18 -9.69
N TYR A 202 10.94 -15.27 -9.41
CA TYR A 202 10.20 -14.16 -8.79
C TYR A 202 10.71 -13.84 -7.39
N ILE A 203 11.08 -14.83 -6.57
CA ILE A 203 11.69 -14.59 -5.25
C ILE A 203 13.03 -13.87 -5.41
N GLU A 204 13.90 -14.33 -6.32
CA GLU A 204 15.19 -13.70 -6.62
C GLU A 204 15.02 -12.24 -7.05
N LEU A 205 14.15 -11.98 -8.02
CA LEU A 205 13.88 -10.64 -8.54
C LEU A 205 13.25 -9.69 -7.49
N ALA A 206 12.39 -10.22 -6.62
CA ALA A 206 11.86 -9.45 -5.49
C ALA A 206 12.99 -9.03 -4.53
N HIS A 207 13.89 -9.95 -4.20
CA HIS A 207 15.07 -9.65 -3.37
C HIS A 207 16.01 -8.64 -4.02
N GLU A 208 16.23 -8.72 -5.34
CA GLU A 208 17.03 -7.73 -6.10
C GLU A 208 16.46 -6.31 -5.99
N LYS A 209 15.16 -6.17 -5.69
CA LYS A 209 14.47 -4.88 -5.46
C LYS A 209 14.24 -4.55 -3.98
N ASN A 210 14.80 -5.33 -3.06
CA ASN A 210 14.59 -5.20 -1.62
C ASN A 210 13.10 -5.32 -1.23
N MET A 211 12.38 -6.24 -1.89
CA MET A 211 11.00 -6.61 -1.59
C MET A 211 10.99 -7.94 -0.84
N MET A 212 10.12 -8.06 0.16
CA MET A 212 9.87 -9.32 0.86
C MET A 212 9.04 -10.27 0.00
N ALA A 213 9.47 -11.52 -0.13
CA ALA A 213 8.72 -12.58 -0.80
C ALA A 213 8.00 -13.44 0.25
N MET A 214 6.67 -13.28 0.35
CA MET A 214 5.86 -13.94 1.37
C MET A 214 5.18 -15.18 0.81
N ASN A 215 5.52 -16.35 1.37
CA ASN A 215 4.82 -17.60 1.12
C ASN A 215 3.35 -17.47 1.55
N TYR A 216 2.40 -17.75 0.66
CA TYR A 216 0.98 -17.76 1.00
C TYR A 216 0.52 -19.19 1.31
N ASN A 217 -0.18 -19.39 2.41
CA ASN A 217 -0.92 -20.62 2.70
C ASN A 217 -1.98 -20.42 3.78
N LEU A 218 -3.00 -21.29 3.80
CA LEU A 218 -4.00 -21.34 4.85
C LEU A 218 -3.43 -21.97 6.14
N LEU A 219 -3.80 -21.42 7.31
CA LEU A 219 -3.41 -22.02 8.59
C LEU A 219 -4.07 -23.38 8.84
N PHE A 220 -5.16 -23.71 8.15
CA PHE A 220 -6.01 -24.85 8.48
C PHE A 220 -6.54 -25.61 7.25
N GLY A 221 -6.04 -25.34 6.05
CA GLY A 221 -6.55 -25.94 4.81
C GLY A 221 -5.95 -27.32 4.53
N ALA A 222 -6.78 -28.27 4.13
CA ALA A 222 -6.36 -29.56 3.60
C ALA A 222 -7.31 -30.01 2.50
N TYR A 223 -6.80 -30.72 1.49
CA TYR A 223 -7.64 -31.27 0.41
C TYR A 223 -8.55 -32.40 0.94
N GLU A 224 -9.59 -32.77 0.20
CA GLU A 224 -10.49 -33.86 0.58
C GLU A 224 -9.77 -35.21 0.75
N ASP A 225 -8.69 -35.42 0.01
CA ASP A 225 -7.86 -36.62 0.08
C ASP A 225 -6.73 -36.57 1.13
N HIS A 226 -6.79 -35.62 2.05
CA HIS A 226 -5.75 -35.31 3.05
C HIS A 226 -5.29 -36.50 3.89
N GLU A 227 -6.16 -37.49 4.12
CA GLU A 227 -5.79 -38.72 4.86
C GLU A 227 -4.70 -39.50 4.11
N THR A 228 -4.64 -39.39 2.77
CA THR A 228 -3.60 -40.04 1.96
C THR A 228 -2.23 -39.39 2.13
N GLU A 229 -2.20 -38.11 2.54
CA GLU A 229 -1.00 -37.35 2.86
C GLU A 229 -0.60 -37.43 4.35
N GLY A 230 -1.41 -38.13 5.16
CA GLY A 230 -1.15 -38.35 6.60
C GLY A 230 -1.84 -37.38 7.54
N VAL A 231 -2.67 -36.46 7.02
CA VAL A 231 -3.51 -35.59 7.83
C VAL A 231 -4.70 -36.38 8.34
N LYS A 232 -4.88 -36.46 9.67
CA LYS A 232 -5.91 -37.29 10.29
C LYS A 232 -7.23 -36.53 10.35
N ARG A 233 -8.34 -37.26 10.15
CA ARG A 233 -9.69 -36.73 10.31
C ARG A 233 -9.94 -36.19 11.72
N GLU A 234 -9.31 -36.77 12.73
CA GLU A 234 -9.39 -36.34 14.13
C GLU A 234 -8.85 -34.93 14.37
N TRP A 235 -8.10 -34.36 13.45
CA TRP A 235 -7.56 -33.00 13.53
C TRP A 235 -8.53 -31.93 13.01
N GLY A 236 -9.62 -32.33 12.34
CA GLY A 236 -10.59 -31.44 11.73
C GLY A 236 -11.43 -30.62 12.71
N ILE A 237 -12.06 -29.56 12.19
CA ILE A 237 -13.21 -28.92 12.85
C ILE A 237 -14.51 -29.35 12.18
N TYR A 238 -15.57 -29.41 12.96
CA TYR A 238 -16.84 -30.02 12.57
C TYR A 238 -18.00 -29.05 12.74
N LYS A 239 -19.03 -29.21 11.91
CA LYS A 239 -20.31 -28.47 12.02
C LYS A 239 -21.24 -29.02 13.09
N ASP A 240 -20.94 -30.19 13.64
CA ASP A 240 -21.72 -30.86 14.68
C ASP A 240 -20.82 -31.55 15.73
N PRO A 241 -21.30 -31.71 17.00
CA PRO A 241 -20.52 -32.30 18.09
C PRO A 241 -20.32 -33.82 17.99
N LEU A 242 -20.91 -34.46 17.00
CA LEU A 242 -20.76 -35.92 16.75
C LEU A 242 -19.75 -36.21 15.64
N HIS A 243 -19.03 -35.19 15.18
CA HIS A 243 -18.00 -35.22 14.11
C HIS A 243 -18.48 -35.95 12.83
N GLN A 244 -19.76 -35.76 12.47
CA GLN A 244 -20.34 -36.37 11.28
C GLN A 244 -20.09 -35.53 10.02
N ASP A 245 -20.05 -34.18 10.15
CA ASP A 245 -19.89 -33.21 9.06
C ASP A 245 -18.67 -32.34 9.33
N ILE A 246 -17.55 -32.66 8.68
CA ILE A 246 -16.34 -31.84 8.74
C ILE A 246 -16.61 -30.47 8.08
N ASP A 247 -16.10 -29.40 8.68
CA ASP A 247 -16.21 -28.09 8.03
C ASP A 247 -15.34 -28.03 6.80
N MET A 248 -15.91 -27.51 5.72
CA MET A 248 -15.23 -27.37 4.45
C MET A 248 -15.58 -26.05 3.77
N HIS A 249 -14.68 -25.56 2.96
CA HIS A 249 -14.90 -24.45 2.05
C HIS A 249 -15.08 -25.00 0.64
N PRO A 250 -16.30 -24.83 0.05
CA PRO A 250 -16.56 -25.34 -1.29
C PRO A 250 -15.87 -24.46 -2.33
N LEU A 251 -15.28 -25.09 -3.32
CA LEU A 251 -14.63 -24.45 -4.46
C LEU A 251 -15.33 -24.86 -5.78
N PRO A 252 -15.05 -24.19 -6.90
CA PRO A 252 -15.63 -24.57 -8.19
C PRO A 252 -15.32 -26.04 -8.57
N ASP A 253 -16.28 -26.76 -9.11
CA ASP A 253 -16.14 -28.18 -9.52
C ASP A 253 -14.96 -28.46 -10.47
N SER A 254 -14.44 -27.44 -11.14
CA SER A 254 -13.25 -27.52 -12.01
C SER A 254 -11.92 -27.50 -11.27
N TRP A 255 -11.94 -27.17 -9.97
CA TRP A 255 -10.75 -27.09 -9.13
C TRP A 255 -10.33 -28.46 -8.62
N ALA A 256 -9.15 -28.55 -8.05
CA ALA A 256 -8.56 -29.84 -7.66
C ALA A 256 -9.28 -30.48 -6.47
N SER A 257 -9.82 -29.70 -5.55
CA SER A 257 -10.47 -30.15 -4.33
C SER A 257 -11.28 -29.03 -3.69
N ASP A 258 -12.28 -29.36 -2.88
CA ASP A 258 -12.73 -28.51 -1.78
C ASP A 258 -11.68 -28.49 -0.67
N ILE A 259 -11.77 -27.54 0.25
CA ILE A 259 -10.82 -27.40 1.37
C ILE A 259 -11.50 -27.86 2.66
N HIS A 260 -11.06 -28.96 3.24
CA HIS A 260 -11.39 -29.37 4.59
C HIS A 260 -10.62 -28.53 5.61
N LEU A 261 -11.27 -28.17 6.71
CA LEU A 261 -10.68 -27.29 7.70
C LEU A 261 -10.21 -28.05 8.94
N MET A 262 -8.94 -27.86 9.26
CA MET A 262 -8.31 -28.46 10.43
C MET A 262 -8.42 -27.52 11.64
N ASN A 263 -8.39 -28.07 12.84
CA ASN A 263 -8.45 -27.29 14.08
C ASN A 263 -7.08 -26.64 14.37
N PRO A 264 -6.97 -25.30 14.33
CA PRO A 264 -5.69 -24.63 14.62
C PRO A 264 -5.20 -24.85 16.05
N ALA A 265 -6.06 -25.26 16.99
CA ALA A 265 -5.66 -25.62 18.35
C ALA A 265 -5.16 -27.05 18.49
N ASN A 266 -5.28 -27.90 17.47
CA ASN A 266 -4.80 -29.28 17.52
C ASN A 266 -3.28 -29.32 17.33
N GLU A 267 -2.56 -29.80 18.35
CA GLU A 267 -1.08 -29.82 18.34
C GLU A 267 -0.52 -30.73 17.24
N GLU A 268 -1.14 -31.88 16.94
CA GLU A 268 -0.67 -32.76 15.88
C GLU A 268 -0.85 -32.13 14.48
N TRP A 269 -1.92 -31.34 14.26
CA TRP A 269 -2.08 -30.53 13.05
C TRP A 269 -1.02 -29.45 12.95
N GLN A 270 -0.76 -28.74 14.05
CA GLN A 270 0.30 -27.74 14.10
C GLN A 270 1.66 -28.34 13.76
N ASP A 271 2.01 -29.48 14.38
CA ASP A 271 3.26 -30.22 14.07
C ASP A 271 3.34 -30.57 12.57
N PHE A 272 2.24 -31.01 11.99
CA PHE A 272 2.20 -31.41 10.59
C PHE A 272 2.42 -30.20 9.65
N ILE A 273 1.62 -29.14 9.81
CA ILE A 273 1.69 -27.98 8.91
C ILE A 273 3.01 -27.21 9.07
N PHE A 274 3.51 -27.04 10.31
CA PHE A 274 4.80 -26.36 10.52
C PHE A 274 5.97 -27.13 9.95
N ASN A 275 5.94 -28.47 9.96
CA ASN A 275 6.94 -29.27 9.27
C ASN A 275 6.87 -29.09 7.74
N ALA A 276 5.65 -29.02 7.17
CA ALA A 276 5.47 -28.77 5.74
C ALA A 276 5.94 -27.37 5.33
N GLU A 277 5.62 -26.35 6.14
CA GLU A 277 6.11 -24.98 5.91
C GLU A 277 7.63 -24.87 6.08
N LYS A 278 8.21 -25.56 7.07
CA LYS A 278 9.65 -25.61 7.26
C LYS A 278 10.36 -26.22 6.04
N GLU A 279 9.82 -27.33 5.50
CA GLU A 279 10.33 -27.91 4.25
C GLU A 279 10.25 -26.90 3.10
N THR A 280 9.18 -26.08 3.04
CA THR A 280 9.03 -24.99 2.06
C THR A 280 10.16 -23.98 2.17
N PHE A 281 10.43 -23.43 3.37
CA PHE A 281 11.51 -22.46 3.61
C PHE A 281 12.91 -23.06 3.42
N GLU A 282 13.09 -24.36 3.59
CA GLU A 282 14.36 -25.04 3.31
C GLU A 282 14.66 -25.17 1.82
N HIS A 283 13.64 -25.16 0.96
CA HIS A 283 13.79 -25.37 -0.49
C HIS A 283 13.58 -24.13 -1.33
N LEU A 284 12.77 -23.18 -0.86
CA LEU A 284 12.46 -21.92 -1.54
C LEU A 284 12.80 -20.75 -0.62
N ALA A 285 13.48 -19.75 -1.15
CA ALA A 285 14.01 -18.63 -0.38
C ALA A 285 12.94 -17.58 0.01
N PHE A 286 11.74 -18.01 0.38
CA PHE A 286 10.72 -17.10 0.94
C PHE A 286 11.19 -16.47 2.25
N ASP A 287 10.81 -15.22 2.48
CA ASP A 287 11.19 -14.48 3.69
C ASP A 287 10.25 -14.72 4.85
N GLY A 288 8.98 -14.98 4.59
CA GLY A 288 7.96 -15.10 5.62
C GLY A 288 6.70 -15.82 5.15
N TRP A 289 5.74 -15.96 6.05
CA TRP A 289 4.48 -16.63 5.79
C TRP A 289 3.30 -15.64 5.84
N HIS A 290 2.60 -15.48 4.71
CA HIS A 290 1.28 -14.88 4.66
C HIS A 290 0.25 -15.96 4.99
N VAL A 291 -0.23 -15.96 6.21
CA VAL A 291 -1.19 -16.92 6.75
C VAL A 291 -2.59 -16.47 6.40
N ASP A 292 -3.32 -17.29 5.66
CA ASP A 292 -4.70 -16.99 5.30
C ASP A 292 -5.71 -17.83 6.06
N GLN A 293 -6.97 -17.39 6.06
CA GLN A 293 -8.12 -18.02 6.70
C GLN A 293 -9.44 -17.57 6.04
N LEU A 294 -10.54 -18.15 6.41
CA LEU A 294 -11.81 -18.06 5.68
C LEU A 294 -12.94 -17.34 6.46
N GLY A 295 -12.57 -16.44 7.39
CA GLY A 295 -13.53 -15.65 8.18
C GLY A 295 -14.24 -16.41 9.28
N ASP A 296 -15.34 -15.84 9.76
CA ASP A 296 -16.17 -16.46 10.82
C ASP A 296 -16.89 -17.70 10.29
N ARG A 297 -16.58 -18.83 10.86
CA ARG A 297 -17.22 -20.11 10.52
C ARG A 297 -18.44 -20.41 11.39
N GLY A 298 -18.79 -19.54 12.34
CA GLY A 298 -19.83 -19.77 13.32
C GLY A 298 -19.42 -20.81 14.37
N THR A 299 -20.41 -21.49 14.98
CA THR A 299 -20.12 -22.50 16.00
C THR A 299 -19.55 -23.76 15.39
N ARG A 300 -18.38 -24.17 15.88
CA ARG A 300 -17.66 -25.37 15.45
C ARG A 300 -17.24 -26.22 16.64
N TRP A 301 -16.99 -27.50 16.40
CA TRP A 301 -16.56 -28.47 17.36
C TRP A 301 -15.29 -29.20 16.88
N ASP A 302 -14.52 -29.69 17.84
CA ASP A 302 -13.43 -30.60 17.55
C ASP A 302 -13.97 -32.05 17.40
N TYR A 303 -13.08 -32.98 17.14
CA TYR A 303 -13.44 -34.42 17.00
C TYR A 303 -14.01 -35.03 18.28
N ASN A 304 -13.69 -34.52 19.47
CA ASN A 304 -14.21 -35.00 20.76
C ASN A 304 -15.60 -34.42 21.07
N GLY A 305 -16.10 -33.51 20.26
CA GLY A 305 -17.37 -32.83 20.47
C GLY A 305 -17.26 -31.61 21.39
N ASP A 306 -16.05 -31.15 21.68
CA ASP A 306 -15.81 -29.92 22.42
C ASP A 306 -15.90 -28.69 21.47
N ARG A 307 -16.50 -27.62 21.99
CA ARG A 307 -16.68 -26.39 21.19
C ARG A 307 -15.33 -25.68 20.97
N VAL A 308 -15.04 -25.32 19.73
CA VAL A 308 -13.85 -24.58 19.34
C VAL A 308 -14.17 -23.09 19.26
N ASP A 309 -13.48 -22.25 20.02
CA ASP A 309 -13.43 -20.79 19.81
C ASP A 309 -12.37 -20.50 18.77
N LEU A 310 -12.76 -20.51 17.51
CA LEU A 310 -11.83 -20.43 16.38
C LEU A 310 -10.98 -19.15 16.43
N ALA A 311 -11.59 -18.00 16.75
CA ALA A 311 -10.86 -16.73 16.82
C ALA A 311 -9.76 -16.73 17.89
N ALA A 312 -10.00 -17.39 19.03
CA ALA A 312 -9.03 -17.50 20.11
C ALA A 312 -7.86 -18.44 19.78
N THR A 313 -8.00 -19.31 18.77
CA THR A 313 -6.93 -20.27 18.39
C THR A 313 -5.82 -19.61 17.57
N TYR A 314 -6.09 -18.50 16.89
CA TYR A 314 -5.18 -17.94 15.88
C TYR A 314 -3.89 -17.37 16.48
N SER A 315 -3.99 -16.57 17.54
CA SER A 315 -2.78 -15.98 18.16
C SER A 315 -1.84 -17.03 18.75
N PRO A 316 -2.30 -18.06 19.49
CA PRO A 316 -1.43 -19.15 19.94
C PRO A 316 -0.80 -19.94 18.78
N PHE A 317 -1.56 -20.19 17.70
CA PHE A 317 -1.04 -20.86 16.50
C PHE A 317 0.11 -20.04 15.89
N LEU A 318 -0.10 -18.73 15.68
CA LEU A 318 0.92 -17.83 15.11
C LEU A 318 2.13 -17.68 16.02
N GLN A 319 1.94 -17.64 17.35
CA GLN A 319 3.06 -17.60 18.28
C GLN A 319 3.92 -18.86 18.15
N ARG A 320 3.29 -20.04 18.07
CA ARG A 320 4.02 -21.28 17.86
C ARG A 320 4.69 -21.34 16.48
N ALA A 321 4.01 -20.88 15.43
CA ALA A 321 4.61 -20.76 14.10
C ALA A 321 5.86 -19.87 14.11
N LYS A 322 5.80 -18.73 14.81
CA LYS A 322 6.95 -17.82 14.98
C LYS A 322 8.10 -18.49 15.71
N ASP A 323 7.80 -19.24 16.78
CA ASP A 323 8.82 -19.92 17.60
C ASP A 323 9.52 -21.07 16.84
N GLU A 324 8.80 -21.76 15.93
CA GLU A 324 9.32 -22.93 15.21
C GLU A 324 9.95 -22.57 13.85
N LEU A 325 9.41 -21.57 13.15
CA LEU A 325 9.87 -21.19 11.81
C LEU A 325 10.83 -20.00 11.82
N ASP A 326 10.73 -19.13 12.84
CA ASP A 326 11.50 -17.87 13.01
C ASP A 326 11.47 -16.95 11.77
N VAL A 327 10.30 -16.83 11.13
CA VAL A 327 10.07 -15.99 9.95
C VAL A 327 9.08 -14.86 10.25
N PRO A 328 9.08 -13.76 9.48
CA PRO A 328 8.00 -12.78 9.42
C PRO A 328 6.63 -13.42 9.20
N LEU A 329 5.60 -12.91 9.86
CA LEU A 329 4.23 -13.41 9.74
C LEU A 329 3.27 -12.27 9.41
N VAL A 330 2.41 -12.49 8.45
CA VAL A 330 1.22 -11.67 8.16
C VAL A 330 0.01 -12.59 8.24
N MET A 331 -1.11 -12.13 8.80
CA MET A 331 -2.33 -12.93 8.79
C MET A 331 -3.52 -12.12 8.31
N ASN A 332 -4.29 -12.69 7.37
CA ASN A 332 -5.54 -12.14 6.91
C ASN A 332 -6.62 -12.24 7.99
N ALA A 333 -7.19 -11.10 8.37
CA ALA A 333 -8.39 -11.02 9.19
C ALA A 333 -9.59 -10.73 8.30
N VAL A 334 -10.13 -11.75 7.64
CA VAL A 334 -11.30 -11.60 6.78
C VAL A 334 -12.44 -10.92 7.54
N GLU A 335 -12.94 -9.78 7.04
CA GLU A 335 -13.97 -8.97 7.70
C GLU A 335 -13.70 -8.66 9.19
N GLN A 336 -12.44 -8.42 9.56
CA GLN A 336 -12.04 -8.17 10.96
C GLN A 336 -12.20 -9.38 11.91
N PHE A 337 -12.46 -10.58 11.38
CA PHE A 337 -12.56 -11.78 12.23
C PHE A 337 -11.23 -12.03 12.95
N ALA A 338 -11.29 -12.18 14.26
CA ALA A 338 -10.14 -12.34 15.17
C ALA A 338 -9.15 -11.16 15.25
N GLN A 339 -9.36 -10.04 14.55
CA GLN A 339 -8.39 -8.94 14.43
C GLN A 339 -7.92 -8.40 15.77
N MET A 340 -8.80 -8.31 16.77
CA MET A 340 -8.40 -7.87 18.11
C MET A 340 -7.37 -8.82 18.74
N TYR A 341 -7.54 -10.14 18.58
CA TYR A 341 -6.57 -11.13 19.07
C TYR A 341 -5.24 -10.98 18.32
N LEU A 342 -5.30 -10.86 17.00
CA LEU A 342 -4.10 -10.68 16.17
C LEU A 342 -3.33 -9.42 16.57
N ALA A 343 -4.02 -8.28 16.70
CA ALA A 343 -3.40 -7.00 17.04
C ALA A 343 -2.80 -6.94 18.46
N THR A 344 -3.30 -7.74 19.40
CA THR A 344 -2.91 -7.66 20.81
C THR A 344 -2.02 -8.79 21.28
N GLN A 345 -2.02 -9.95 20.59
CA GLN A 345 -1.41 -11.17 21.10
C GLN A 345 -0.58 -11.95 20.07
N ALA A 346 -0.75 -11.67 18.77
CA ALA A 346 -0.02 -12.40 17.73
C ALA A 346 1.27 -11.67 17.31
N PRO A 347 2.33 -12.40 16.95
CA PRO A 347 3.59 -11.84 16.47
C PRO A 347 3.54 -11.54 14.96
N VAL A 348 2.55 -10.76 14.52
CA VAL A 348 2.40 -10.36 13.12
C VAL A 348 3.12 -9.04 12.84
N ASP A 349 3.67 -8.92 11.64
CA ASP A 349 4.43 -7.74 11.23
C ASP A 349 3.53 -6.52 11.01
N PHE A 350 2.35 -6.71 10.45
CA PHE A 350 1.30 -5.70 10.32
C PHE A 350 -0.09 -6.35 10.30
N LEU A 351 -1.13 -5.55 10.37
CA LEU A 351 -2.52 -6.00 10.34
C LEU A 351 -3.04 -5.98 8.91
N TYR A 352 -3.52 -7.11 8.45
CA TYR A 352 -4.11 -7.26 7.13
C TYR A 352 -5.60 -7.58 7.27
N THR A 353 -6.42 -6.92 6.47
CA THR A 353 -7.87 -7.15 6.45
C THR A 353 -8.37 -7.26 5.02
N GLU A 354 -8.99 -8.36 4.70
CA GLU A 354 -9.78 -8.52 3.50
C GLU A 354 -11.18 -7.96 3.73
N VAL A 355 -11.55 -6.92 2.94
CA VAL A 355 -12.75 -6.12 3.21
C VAL A 355 -13.93 -6.60 2.37
N TRP A 356 -14.99 -7.05 3.05
CA TRP A 356 -16.20 -7.58 2.42
C TRP A 356 -17.45 -6.75 2.71
N SER A 357 -18.61 -7.37 2.50
CA SER A 357 -19.94 -6.71 2.49
C SER A 357 -20.38 -6.13 3.82
N SER A 358 -19.79 -6.53 4.94
CA SER A 358 -20.08 -5.91 6.26
C SER A 358 -19.55 -4.46 6.35
N PHE A 359 -18.67 -4.06 5.44
CA PHE A 359 -18.02 -2.75 5.40
C PHE A 359 -18.18 -2.07 4.03
N PRO A 360 -19.40 -1.72 3.58
CA PRO A 360 -19.65 -1.35 2.19
C PRO A 360 -19.24 0.07 1.82
N HIS A 361 -19.09 1.00 2.78
CA HIS A 361 -18.95 2.42 2.51
C HIS A 361 -17.52 2.93 2.73
N TYR A 362 -17.14 4.01 2.06
CA TYR A 362 -15.82 4.67 2.22
C TYR A 362 -15.44 4.89 3.68
N LYS A 363 -16.38 5.37 4.52
CA LYS A 363 -16.14 5.55 5.96
C LYS A 363 -15.76 4.27 6.70
N ASN A 364 -16.19 3.11 6.21
CA ASN A 364 -15.86 1.85 6.84
C ASN A 364 -14.38 1.50 6.63
N LEU A 365 -13.77 1.86 5.50
CA LEU A 365 -12.33 1.65 5.27
C LEU A 365 -11.50 2.42 6.31
N LYS A 366 -11.79 3.71 6.51
CA LYS A 366 -11.16 4.49 7.58
C LYS A 366 -11.47 3.87 8.95
N GLY A 367 -12.71 3.45 9.19
CA GLY A 367 -13.14 2.84 10.45
C GLY A 367 -12.35 1.57 10.80
N ILE A 368 -12.03 0.72 9.82
CA ILE A 368 -11.18 -0.46 10.01
C ILE A 368 -9.75 -0.04 10.39
N ILE A 369 -9.15 0.92 9.67
CA ILE A 369 -7.80 1.41 9.93
C ILE A 369 -7.70 2.01 11.33
N ASP A 370 -8.66 2.84 11.72
CA ASP A 370 -8.73 3.44 13.05
C ASP A 370 -8.90 2.38 14.15
N GLN A 371 -9.73 1.37 13.91
CA GLN A 371 -9.95 0.27 14.85
C GLN A 371 -8.68 -0.56 15.05
N ASN A 372 -8.00 -0.88 13.97
CA ASN A 372 -6.73 -1.60 13.99
C ASN A 372 -5.65 -0.81 14.74
N GLY A 373 -5.56 0.49 14.50
CA GLY A 373 -4.69 1.40 15.24
C GLY A 373 -4.99 1.39 16.74
N LYS A 374 -6.27 1.41 17.13
CA LYS A 374 -6.68 1.32 18.54
C LYS A 374 -6.31 -0.03 19.17
N PHE A 375 -6.56 -1.16 18.47
CA PHE A 375 -6.22 -2.48 18.95
C PHE A 375 -4.72 -2.66 19.17
N SER A 376 -3.90 -2.24 18.21
CA SER A 376 -2.44 -2.34 18.28
C SER A 376 -1.79 -1.21 19.12
N LYS A 377 -2.57 -0.22 19.56
CA LYS A 377 -2.07 1.02 20.21
C LYS A 377 -1.08 1.77 19.32
N GLY A 378 -1.37 1.84 18.03
CA GLY A 378 -0.55 2.51 17.02
C GLY A 378 0.76 1.79 16.68
N LYS A 379 0.96 0.54 17.11
CA LYS A 379 2.22 -0.19 16.88
C LYS A 379 2.28 -0.88 15.53
N LEU A 380 1.14 -1.32 15.00
CA LEU A 380 1.05 -2.08 13.76
C LEU A 380 0.31 -1.26 12.70
N GLN A 381 0.84 -1.28 11.50
CA GLN A 381 0.22 -0.67 10.33
C GLN A 381 -0.95 -1.53 9.83
N THR A 382 -1.78 -0.95 8.96
CA THR A 382 -2.90 -1.67 8.34
C THR A 382 -2.76 -1.71 6.83
N VAL A 383 -2.92 -2.90 6.26
CA VAL A 383 -3.09 -3.15 4.83
C VAL A 383 -4.51 -3.68 4.60
N LEU A 384 -5.23 -3.09 3.66
CA LEU A 384 -6.56 -3.53 3.26
C LEU A 384 -6.51 -4.20 1.90
N ALA A 385 -7.00 -5.44 1.79
CA ALA A 385 -7.35 -6.03 0.51
C ALA A 385 -8.78 -5.60 0.18
N ALA A 386 -8.91 -4.64 -0.72
CA ALA A 386 -10.18 -4.04 -1.09
C ALA A 386 -10.41 -4.19 -2.61
N TYR A 387 -11.28 -5.14 -2.97
CA TYR A 387 -11.56 -5.51 -4.35
C TYR A 387 -12.35 -4.44 -5.08
N MET A 388 -11.78 -3.88 -6.15
CA MET A 388 -12.41 -2.80 -6.92
C MET A 388 -13.17 -3.32 -8.13
N ASN A 389 -14.33 -2.68 -8.43
CA ASN A 389 -15.16 -2.99 -9.59
C ASN A 389 -15.55 -4.49 -9.67
N TYR A 390 -15.93 -5.06 -8.55
CA TYR A 390 -16.07 -6.50 -8.33
C TYR A 390 -17.04 -7.16 -9.33
N ASP A 391 -18.28 -6.67 -9.47
CA ASP A 391 -19.25 -7.24 -10.40
C ASP A 391 -18.96 -6.84 -11.85
N TYR A 392 -18.42 -5.65 -12.07
CA TYR A 392 -17.99 -5.17 -13.37
C TYR A 392 -16.89 -6.06 -13.97
N SER A 393 -16.01 -6.62 -13.14
CA SER A 393 -14.94 -7.53 -13.56
C SER A 393 -15.43 -8.90 -14.08
N ASN A 394 -16.74 -9.19 -14.02
CA ASN A 394 -17.31 -10.37 -14.70
C ASN A 394 -17.23 -10.24 -16.24
N SER A 395 -16.97 -9.05 -16.76
CA SER A 395 -16.83 -8.74 -18.18
C SER A 395 -15.49 -8.09 -18.47
N VAL A 396 -15.03 -8.22 -19.72
CA VAL A 396 -13.81 -7.53 -20.18
C VAL A 396 -14.06 -6.02 -20.23
N GLY A 397 -13.13 -5.24 -19.69
CA GLY A 397 -13.23 -3.79 -19.61
C GLY A 397 -11.98 -3.13 -19.04
N GLU A 398 -12.15 -1.93 -18.53
CA GLU A 398 -11.10 -1.15 -17.86
C GLU A 398 -11.57 -0.80 -16.44
N PHE A 399 -10.64 -0.72 -15.49
CA PHE A 399 -10.97 -0.26 -14.15
C PHE A 399 -11.54 1.15 -14.17
N ASN A 400 -12.57 1.40 -13.37
CA ASN A 400 -13.13 2.75 -13.23
C ASN A 400 -12.19 3.62 -12.40
N THR A 401 -11.40 4.45 -13.07
CA THR A 401 -10.39 5.33 -12.46
C THR A 401 -10.92 6.13 -11.26
N PRO A 402 -12.09 6.81 -11.33
CA PRO A 402 -12.61 7.56 -10.18
C PRO A 402 -12.86 6.71 -8.93
N GLY A 403 -13.43 5.53 -9.09
CA GLY A 403 -13.67 4.61 -7.96
C GLY A 403 -12.37 4.18 -7.29
N VAL A 404 -11.36 3.81 -8.10
CA VAL A 404 -10.04 3.41 -7.59
C VAL A 404 -9.36 4.55 -6.84
N LEU A 405 -9.29 5.75 -7.43
CA LEU A 405 -8.58 6.88 -6.83
C LEU A 405 -9.27 7.40 -5.56
N LEU A 406 -10.61 7.43 -5.49
CA LEU A 406 -11.33 7.77 -4.26
C LEU A 406 -11.09 6.74 -3.15
N THR A 407 -11.06 5.45 -3.49
CA THR A 407 -10.75 4.38 -2.52
C THR A 407 -9.34 4.52 -1.98
N ASN A 408 -8.35 4.75 -2.84
CA ASN A 408 -6.97 5.00 -2.42
C ASN A 408 -6.83 6.28 -1.60
N ALA A 409 -7.52 7.36 -1.98
CA ALA A 409 -7.54 8.60 -1.22
C ALA A 409 -8.00 8.37 0.23
N VAL A 410 -9.07 7.60 0.42
CA VAL A 410 -9.58 7.27 1.77
C VAL A 410 -8.61 6.40 2.55
N ILE A 411 -8.12 5.31 1.96
CA ILE A 411 -7.21 4.37 2.63
C ILE A 411 -5.91 5.08 3.04
N PHE A 412 -5.29 5.83 2.13
CA PHE A 412 -4.01 6.48 2.36
C PHE A 412 -4.12 7.67 3.32
N ALA A 413 -5.17 8.49 3.20
CA ALA A 413 -5.44 9.58 4.14
C ALA A 413 -5.74 9.05 5.56
N ALA A 414 -6.41 7.92 5.68
CA ALA A 414 -6.63 7.25 6.96
C ALA A 414 -5.32 6.69 7.57
N GLY A 415 -4.29 6.47 6.75
CA GLY A 415 -2.98 5.94 7.18
C GLY A 415 -2.81 4.44 6.94
N GLY A 416 -3.64 3.85 6.09
CA GLY A 416 -3.51 2.47 5.62
C GLY A 416 -2.70 2.34 4.33
N ALA A 417 -2.54 1.10 3.87
CA ALA A 417 -2.11 0.75 2.54
C ALA A 417 -3.13 -0.17 1.87
N HIS A 418 -3.14 -0.19 0.56
CA HIS A 418 -4.08 -0.97 -0.24
C HIS A 418 -3.33 -2.12 -0.93
N LEU A 419 -3.79 -3.34 -0.73
CA LEU A 419 -3.38 -4.48 -1.56
C LEU A 419 -4.24 -4.46 -2.82
N GLU A 420 -3.69 -3.93 -3.90
CA GLU A 420 -4.40 -3.80 -5.18
C GLU A 420 -3.56 -4.15 -6.40
N LEU A 421 -2.23 -4.17 -6.29
CA LEU A 421 -1.31 -4.34 -7.41
C LEU A 421 -0.57 -5.67 -7.35
N GLY A 422 -0.48 -6.31 -8.50
CA GLY A 422 0.30 -7.49 -8.81
C GLY A 422 0.63 -7.51 -10.29
N GLU A 423 0.69 -8.68 -10.92
CA GLU A 423 0.76 -8.77 -12.39
C GLU A 423 -0.44 -8.02 -13.03
N ASN A 424 -1.57 -8.04 -12.34
CA ASN A 424 -2.78 -7.31 -12.67
C ASN A 424 -3.23 -6.49 -11.46
N MET A 425 -4.24 -5.64 -11.63
CA MET A 425 -4.89 -5.00 -10.51
C MET A 425 -6.00 -5.90 -9.95
N LEU A 426 -6.17 -5.86 -8.63
CA LEU A 426 -7.06 -6.75 -7.88
C LEU A 426 -8.52 -6.34 -8.01
N SER A 427 -9.34 -7.20 -8.60
CA SER A 427 -10.80 -6.99 -8.74
C SER A 427 -11.64 -8.00 -7.95
N LYS A 428 -11.15 -9.22 -7.76
CA LYS A 428 -11.86 -10.32 -7.08
C LYS A 428 -10.91 -11.23 -6.32
N GLU A 429 -11.51 -12.01 -5.38
CA GLU A 429 -10.87 -13.19 -4.78
C GLU A 429 -10.54 -14.26 -5.83
N TYR A 430 -9.75 -15.25 -5.43
CA TYR A 430 -9.23 -16.31 -6.32
C TYR A 430 -8.42 -15.73 -7.48
N PHE A 431 -7.33 -15.07 -7.14
CA PHE A 431 -6.42 -14.42 -8.07
C PHE A 431 -5.87 -15.40 -9.13
N PRO A 432 -5.53 -14.96 -10.34
CA PRO A 432 -5.76 -13.63 -10.90
C PRO A 432 -7.10 -13.50 -11.63
N HIS A 433 -7.73 -12.33 -11.54
CA HIS A 433 -8.81 -11.93 -12.44
C HIS A 433 -8.28 -10.91 -13.45
N LYS A 434 -8.34 -11.25 -14.75
CA LYS A 434 -7.69 -10.48 -15.82
C LYS A 434 -8.66 -9.79 -16.77
N ASN A 435 -9.94 -9.76 -16.43
CA ASN A 435 -10.97 -9.17 -17.30
C ASN A 435 -10.88 -7.64 -17.36
N LEU A 436 -10.46 -6.99 -16.26
CA LEU A 436 -10.25 -5.54 -16.24
C LEU A 436 -8.77 -5.21 -16.41
N THR A 437 -8.50 -4.19 -17.23
CA THR A 437 -7.16 -3.65 -17.44
C THR A 437 -7.03 -2.25 -16.87
N ILE A 438 -5.81 -1.88 -16.48
CA ILE A 438 -5.47 -0.52 -16.03
C ILE A 438 -5.23 0.35 -17.27
N THR A 439 -5.88 1.51 -17.33
CA THR A 439 -5.60 2.49 -18.39
C THR A 439 -4.26 3.20 -18.14
N PRO A 440 -3.60 3.77 -19.16
CA PRO A 440 -2.37 4.56 -18.95
C PRO A 440 -2.57 5.73 -17.98
N GLU A 441 -3.76 6.35 -17.99
CA GLU A 441 -4.11 7.45 -17.08
C GLU A 441 -4.21 6.98 -15.64
N LEU A 442 -4.84 5.82 -15.40
CA LEU A 442 -4.93 5.23 -14.07
C LEU A 442 -3.54 4.79 -13.58
N GLU A 443 -2.73 4.18 -14.45
CA GLU A 443 -1.35 3.78 -14.13
C GLU A 443 -0.53 4.98 -13.66
N GLN A 444 -0.57 6.10 -14.38
CA GLN A 444 0.13 7.32 -14.01
C GLN A 444 -0.41 7.92 -12.69
N SER A 445 -1.72 7.94 -12.53
CA SER A 445 -2.34 8.44 -11.29
C SER A 445 -1.96 7.58 -10.09
N LEU A 446 -1.95 6.27 -10.23
CA LEU A 446 -1.51 5.35 -9.17
C LEU A 446 -0.04 5.58 -8.81
N GLN A 447 0.86 5.80 -9.80
CA GLN A 447 2.26 6.16 -9.50
C GLN A 447 2.33 7.41 -8.62
N ASN A 448 1.58 8.45 -8.93
CA ASN A 448 1.55 9.67 -8.11
C ASN A 448 0.98 9.40 -6.69
N TYR A 449 -0.04 8.54 -6.56
CA TYR A 449 -0.61 8.15 -5.27
C TYR A 449 0.38 7.37 -4.40
N TYR A 450 1.14 6.46 -5.00
CA TYR A 450 2.16 5.70 -4.28
C TYR A 450 3.40 6.56 -3.97
N ASP A 451 3.82 7.45 -4.87
CA ASP A 451 4.84 8.47 -4.57
C ASP A 451 4.39 9.35 -3.39
N PHE A 452 3.12 9.77 -3.37
CA PHE A 452 2.55 10.54 -2.27
C PHE A 452 2.55 9.75 -0.96
N LEU A 453 2.11 8.48 -0.99
CA LEU A 453 2.06 7.60 0.19
C LEU A 453 3.44 7.46 0.83
N VAL A 454 4.50 7.32 0.02
CA VAL A 454 5.89 7.19 0.48
C VAL A 454 6.45 8.54 0.94
N ALA A 455 6.34 9.58 0.13
CA ALA A 455 6.92 10.89 0.44
C ALA A 455 6.39 11.48 1.76
N TYR A 456 5.11 11.24 2.04
CA TYR A 456 4.43 11.78 3.23
C TYR A 456 4.10 10.71 4.28
N GLN A 457 4.70 9.53 4.22
CA GLN A 457 4.46 8.43 5.19
C GLN A 457 4.65 8.86 6.65
N ASN A 458 5.56 9.80 6.92
CA ASN A 458 5.79 10.33 8.26
C ASN A 458 4.64 11.20 8.79
N LEU A 459 3.75 11.70 7.95
CA LEU A 459 2.52 12.39 8.37
C LEU A 459 1.30 11.46 8.32
N LEU A 460 1.25 10.56 7.35
CA LEU A 460 0.11 9.68 7.10
C LEU A 460 0.06 8.48 8.06
N ARG A 461 1.23 7.86 8.32
CA ARG A 461 1.34 6.50 8.88
C ARG A 461 2.27 6.39 10.10
N ASP A 462 2.73 7.48 10.68
CA ASP A 462 3.73 7.48 11.74
C ASP A 462 3.23 8.17 13.02
N GLY A 463 2.11 7.67 13.56
CA GLY A 463 1.59 8.06 14.87
C GLY A 463 0.91 9.42 14.93
N ALA A 464 0.36 9.92 13.82
CA ALA A 464 -0.53 11.07 13.84
C ALA A 464 -1.89 10.70 14.48
N GLU A 465 -2.38 11.51 15.39
CA GLU A 465 -3.63 11.30 16.13
C GLU A 465 -4.75 12.16 15.56
N GLU A 466 -5.96 11.61 15.44
CA GLU A 466 -7.11 12.35 14.96
C GLU A 466 -7.62 13.35 16.03
N ILE A 467 -7.95 14.54 15.58
CA ILE A 467 -8.55 15.61 16.39
C ILE A 467 -9.82 16.13 15.73
N GLU A 468 -10.78 16.57 16.55
CA GLU A 468 -11.98 17.25 16.06
C GLU A 468 -11.65 18.70 15.67
N LYS A 469 -12.02 19.08 14.45
CA LYS A 469 -11.88 20.45 13.95
C LYS A 469 -12.89 20.73 12.84
N ASP A 470 -13.61 21.84 12.95
CA ASP A 470 -14.57 22.27 11.94
C ASP A 470 -13.88 23.08 10.85
N ILE A 471 -13.74 22.48 9.69
CA ILE A 471 -13.22 23.12 8.48
C ILE A 471 -14.40 23.60 7.65
N SER A 472 -14.32 24.81 7.08
CA SER A 472 -15.32 25.32 6.15
C SER A 472 -14.70 25.77 4.85
N ILE A 473 -15.45 25.61 3.76
CA ILE A 473 -15.10 26.05 2.42
C ILE A 473 -16.06 27.19 2.03
N GLU A 474 -15.55 28.26 1.44
CA GLU A 474 -16.39 29.36 0.96
C GLU A 474 -17.20 28.93 -0.28
N GLY A 475 -18.42 29.43 -0.40
CA GLY A 475 -19.30 29.19 -1.54
C GLY A 475 -20.33 28.10 -1.30
N ASP A 476 -20.58 27.27 -2.32
CA ASP A 476 -21.61 26.24 -2.37
C ASP A 476 -21.11 24.82 -2.04
N ILE A 477 -19.85 24.70 -1.62
CA ILE A 477 -19.25 23.41 -1.26
C ILE A 477 -19.50 23.13 0.23
N GLU A 478 -20.28 22.10 0.51
CA GLU A 478 -20.49 21.63 1.88
C GLU A 478 -19.34 20.73 2.34
N VAL A 479 -18.88 20.94 3.56
CA VAL A 479 -17.88 20.09 4.24
C VAL A 479 -18.57 19.25 5.30
N SER A 480 -18.21 17.97 5.37
CA SER A 480 -18.68 17.04 6.39
C SER A 480 -17.50 16.39 7.11
N GLN A 481 -17.67 16.05 8.38
CA GLN A 481 -16.73 15.22 9.15
C GLN A 481 -16.96 13.72 8.93
N ASP A 482 -17.96 13.33 8.13
CA ASP A 482 -18.21 11.96 7.67
C ASP A 482 -18.22 11.91 6.13
N ALA A 483 -17.96 10.74 5.56
CA ALA A 483 -18.07 10.52 4.12
C ALA A 483 -19.54 10.57 3.70
N GLU A 484 -19.93 11.65 3.05
CA GLU A 484 -21.31 11.91 2.59
C GLU A 484 -21.34 12.28 1.12
N LEU A 485 -22.37 11.78 0.43
CA LEU A 485 -22.62 12.09 -0.97
C LEU A 485 -22.84 13.60 -1.16
N GLY A 486 -22.19 14.16 -2.17
CA GLY A 486 -22.34 15.57 -2.54
C GLY A 486 -21.51 16.54 -1.70
N LYS A 487 -20.64 16.06 -0.81
CA LYS A 487 -19.84 16.90 0.10
C LYS A 487 -18.34 16.65 -0.03
N VAL A 488 -17.55 17.53 0.52
CA VAL A 488 -16.14 17.29 0.81
C VAL A 488 -16.04 16.69 2.21
N TRP A 489 -15.45 15.50 2.31
CA TRP A 489 -15.14 14.89 3.59
C TRP A 489 -13.83 15.44 4.14
N SER A 490 -13.88 16.03 5.34
CA SER A 490 -12.70 16.53 6.02
C SER A 490 -12.51 15.86 7.37
N PHE A 491 -11.29 15.41 7.64
CA PHE A 491 -10.85 15.02 8.97
C PHE A 491 -9.42 15.51 9.20
N VAL A 492 -9.07 15.72 10.46
CA VAL A 492 -7.81 16.35 10.85
C VAL A 492 -7.03 15.44 11.77
N LYS A 493 -5.74 15.31 11.50
CA LYS A 493 -4.80 14.63 12.37
C LYS A 493 -3.76 15.62 12.91
N GLN A 494 -3.23 15.34 14.09
CA GLN A 494 -2.15 16.11 14.71
C GLN A 494 -0.92 15.23 14.88
N LYS A 495 0.24 15.79 14.56
CA LYS A 495 1.54 15.20 14.87
C LYS A 495 2.55 16.29 15.18
N ASP A 496 3.22 16.20 16.31
CA ASP A 496 4.17 17.20 16.80
C ASP A 496 3.55 18.61 16.79
N ASN A 497 4.18 19.57 16.11
CA ASN A 497 3.68 20.93 15.94
C ASN A 497 2.90 21.11 14.62
N LYS A 498 2.32 20.05 14.06
CA LYS A 498 1.58 20.09 12.79
C LYS A 498 0.17 19.59 12.95
N GLU A 499 -0.76 20.25 12.25
CA GLU A 499 -2.09 19.74 11.97
C GLU A 499 -2.19 19.39 10.49
N ILE A 500 -2.70 18.20 10.21
CA ILE A 500 -2.76 17.58 8.88
C ILE A 500 -4.23 17.43 8.55
N ILE A 501 -4.69 18.25 7.61
CA ILE A 501 -6.11 18.33 7.20
C ILE A 501 -6.23 17.56 5.89
N HIS A 502 -7.07 16.54 5.88
CA HIS A 502 -7.43 15.81 4.68
C HIS A 502 -8.76 16.31 4.14
N LEU A 503 -8.82 16.53 2.84
CA LEU A 503 -10.01 16.94 2.10
C LEU A 503 -10.23 15.94 0.97
N ILE A 504 -11.29 15.13 1.07
CA ILE A 504 -11.65 14.13 0.06
C ILE A 504 -12.94 14.57 -0.62
N ASN A 505 -12.90 14.71 -1.94
CA ASN A 505 -13.96 15.32 -2.72
C ASN A 505 -15.01 14.31 -3.19
N PHE A 506 -16.14 14.23 -2.51
CA PHE A 506 -17.31 13.44 -2.91
C PHE A 506 -18.43 14.30 -3.51
N THR A 507 -18.15 15.55 -3.95
CA THR A 507 -19.20 16.47 -4.45
C THR A 507 -19.94 15.94 -5.66
N ASP A 508 -19.29 15.18 -6.52
CA ASP A 508 -19.88 14.58 -7.72
C ASP A 508 -19.98 13.05 -7.63
N ALA A 509 -19.71 12.47 -6.45
CA ALA A 509 -19.79 11.04 -6.25
C ALA A 509 -21.19 10.49 -6.56
N THR A 510 -21.27 9.35 -7.24
CA THR A 510 -22.54 8.68 -7.58
C THR A 510 -22.94 7.65 -6.52
N THR A 511 -21.99 7.16 -5.75
CA THR A 511 -22.20 6.19 -4.67
C THR A 511 -21.22 6.43 -3.53
N MET A 512 -21.59 6.02 -2.32
CA MET A 512 -20.69 5.96 -1.17
C MET A 512 -20.13 4.55 -0.93
N GLU A 513 -20.42 3.60 -1.81
CA GLU A 513 -19.85 2.26 -1.77
C GLU A 513 -18.45 2.27 -2.39
N TRP A 514 -17.43 2.00 -1.58
CA TRP A 514 -16.02 2.06 -1.99
C TRP A 514 -15.69 1.05 -3.09
N LYS A 515 -16.35 -0.11 -3.11
CA LYS A 515 -16.11 -1.20 -4.08
C LYS A 515 -16.39 -0.77 -5.52
N ASP A 516 -17.24 0.26 -5.70
CA ASP A 516 -17.70 0.71 -7.02
C ASP A 516 -18.04 -0.47 -7.93
N ASN A 517 -18.94 -1.31 -7.43
CA ASN A 517 -19.23 -2.65 -7.95
C ASN A 517 -19.48 -2.69 -9.45
N GLU A 518 -20.22 -1.69 -9.96
CA GLU A 518 -20.62 -1.57 -11.36
C GLU A 518 -19.67 -0.70 -12.20
N GLY A 519 -18.58 -0.19 -11.60
CA GLY A 519 -17.68 0.74 -12.29
C GLY A 519 -18.36 2.05 -12.69
N SER A 520 -19.18 2.61 -11.81
CA SER A 520 -20.07 3.75 -12.10
C SER A 520 -19.72 5.03 -11.36
N GLN A 521 -18.69 5.04 -10.53
CA GLN A 521 -18.26 6.22 -9.80
C GLN A 521 -17.84 7.34 -10.76
N ALA A 522 -18.42 8.52 -10.59
CA ALA A 522 -18.13 9.65 -11.45
C ALA A 522 -16.80 10.32 -11.10
N GLU A 523 -16.14 10.88 -12.12
CA GLU A 523 -14.97 11.70 -11.92
C GLU A 523 -15.36 13.01 -11.22
N PRO A 524 -14.71 13.37 -10.10
CA PRO A 524 -14.97 14.64 -9.44
C PRO A 524 -14.60 15.82 -10.34
N THR A 525 -15.45 16.84 -10.37
CA THR A 525 -15.11 18.12 -11.00
C THR A 525 -13.98 18.77 -10.22
N GLU A 526 -12.88 19.08 -10.89
CA GLU A 526 -11.79 19.85 -10.30
C GLU A 526 -12.29 21.23 -9.87
N ARG A 527 -12.19 21.54 -8.58
CA ARG A 527 -12.54 22.84 -8.00
C ARG A 527 -11.26 23.69 -7.93
N LYS A 528 -11.28 24.89 -8.50
CA LYS A 528 -10.13 25.82 -8.52
C LYS A 528 -10.34 26.97 -7.56
N ASP A 529 -9.22 27.52 -7.04
CA ASP A 529 -9.20 28.68 -6.14
C ASP A 529 -10.12 28.49 -4.92
N VAL A 530 -10.08 27.32 -4.28
CA VAL A 530 -10.95 26.95 -3.17
C VAL A 530 -10.49 27.63 -1.89
N THR A 531 -11.26 28.56 -1.37
CA THR A 531 -10.96 29.26 -0.12
C THR A 531 -11.46 28.46 1.08
N ILE A 532 -10.54 28.17 2.02
CA ILE A 532 -10.80 27.36 3.22
C ILE A 532 -10.55 28.21 4.47
N SER A 533 -11.43 28.05 5.45
CA SER A 533 -11.28 28.63 6.79
C SER A 533 -11.03 27.53 7.82
N ILE A 534 -9.96 27.68 8.59
CA ILE A 534 -9.46 26.70 9.55
C ILE A 534 -9.35 27.38 10.92
N PRO A 535 -10.20 27.02 11.91
CA PRO A 535 -10.08 27.52 13.26
C PRO A 535 -8.76 27.09 13.91
N THR A 536 -8.08 27.98 14.62
CA THR A 536 -6.91 27.67 15.42
C THR A 536 -6.72 28.64 16.57
N ASP A 537 -6.23 28.13 17.69
CA ASP A 537 -5.82 28.91 18.88
C ASP A 537 -4.29 29.03 19.00
N LYS A 538 -3.55 28.43 18.05
CA LYS A 538 -2.09 28.41 18.01
C LYS A 538 -1.57 29.37 16.94
N GLU A 539 -0.39 29.95 17.15
CA GLU A 539 0.27 30.81 16.18
C GLU A 539 0.86 29.98 15.03
N VAL A 540 0.40 30.25 13.80
CA VAL A 540 0.83 29.52 12.61
C VAL A 540 2.14 30.08 12.08
N ALA A 541 3.11 29.19 11.86
CA ALA A 541 4.41 29.53 11.27
C ALA A 541 4.35 29.46 9.73
N SER A 542 3.74 28.42 9.19
CA SER A 542 3.59 28.21 7.75
C SER A 542 2.40 27.32 7.43
N VAL A 543 1.91 27.44 6.21
CA VAL A 543 0.89 26.55 5.65
C VAL A 543 1.39 26.05 4.29
N TRP A 544 1.24 24.77 4.05
CA TRP A 544 1.55 24.14 2.77
C TRP A 544 0.55 23.03 2.45
N MET A 545 0.48 22.67 1.20
CA MET A 545 -0.33 21.54 0.76
C MET A 545 0.49 20.57 -0.11
N ALA A 546 0.01 19.35 -0.20
CA ALA A 546 0.40 18.38 -1.19
C ALA A 546 -0.81 17.56 -1.63
N SER A 547 -0.82 17.12 -2.87
CA SER A 547 -1.90 16.32 -3.44
C SER A 547 -1.34 15.33 -4.44
N PRO A 548 -1.82 14.07 -4.47
CA PRO A 548 -1.42 13.13 -5.49
C PRO A 548 -2.01 13.47 -6.86
N ASP A 549 -3.03 14.34 -6.90
CA ASP A 549 -3.78 14.68 -8.11
C ASP A 549 -3.12 15.81 -8.92
N VAL A 550 -2.24 16.61 -8.31
CA VAL A 550 -1.59 17.76 -8.94
C VAL A 550 -0.10 17.85 -8.57
N TYR A 551 0.67 18.50 -9.42
CA TYR A 551 2.10 18.79 -9.21
C TYR A 551 2.98 17.56 -8.94
N ASN A 552 2.61 16.36 -9.43
CA ASN A 552 3.33 15.11 -9.17
C ASN A 552 3.63 14.90 -7.68
N ALA A 553 2.62 15.04 -6.83
CA ALA A 553 2.72 14.93 -5.38
C ALA A 553 3.61 15.98 -4.67
N THR A 554 4.19 16.92 -5.37
CA THR A 554 5.08 17.91 -4.75
C THR A 554 4.32 18.85 -3.81
N SER A 555 4.94 19.15 -2.66
CA SER A 555 4.39 20.12 -1.70
C SER A 555 4.57 21.57 -2.18
N VAL A 556 3.56 22.40 -1.97
CA VAL A 556 3.57 23.83 -2.30
C VAL A 556 3.19 24.67 -1.07
N THR A 557 3.92 25.77 -0.85
CA THR A 557 3.59 26.73 0.20
C THR A 557 2.32 27.49 -0.16
N LEU A 558 1.43 27.66 0.81
CA LEU A 558 0.21 28.43 0.66
C LEU A 558 0.31 29.76 1.44
N PRO A 559 0.07 30.91 0.78
CA PRO A 559 -0.15 32.18 1.50
C PRO A 559 -1.39 32.05 2.40
N PHE A 560 -1.30 32.55 3.61
CA PHE A 560 -2.41 32.51 4.54
C PHE A 560 -2.67 33.86 5.20
N LYS A 561 -3.89 34.04 5.70
CA LYS A 561 -4.28 35.17 6.56
C LYS A 561 -4.79 34.59 7.87
N GLU A 562 -4.31 35.15 8.97
CA GLU A 562 -4.77 34.79 10.31
C GLU A 562 -5.51 35.98 10.92
N LYS A 563 -6.75 35.75 11.30
CA LYS A 563 -7.60 36.76 11.95
C LYS A 563 -8.61 36.12 12.87
N ASP A 564 -8.73 36.66 14.08
CA ASP A 564 -9.74 36.25 15.08
C ASP A 564 -9.75 34.73 15.37
N GLY A 565 -8.56 34.07 15.37
CA GLY A 565 -8.45 32.66 15.61
C GLY A 565 -8.85 31.78 14.42
N VAL A 566 -8.84 32.34 13.20
CA VAL A 566 -9.11 31.61 11.96
C VAL A 566 -8.00 31.86 10.96
N VAL A 567 -7.46 30.79 10.42
CA VAL A 567 -6.54 30.79 9.27
C VAL A 567 -7.36 30.63 7.99
N THR A 568 -7.18 31.53 7.05
CA THR A 568 -7.79 31.48 5.72
C THR A 568 -6.71 31.26 4.66
N ILE A 569 -6.89 30.24 3.81
CA ILE A 569 -6.02 29.88 2.69
C ILE A 569 -6.84 29.71 1.43
N THR A 570 -6.17 29.75 0.28
CA THR A 570 -6.78 29.37 -1.00
C THR A 570 -6.00 28.22 -1.60
N LEU A 571 -6.68 27.08 -1.79
CA LEU A 571 -6.15 25.94 -2.53
C LEU A 571 -6.20 26.24 -4.03
N PRO A 572 -5.14 25.96 -4.77
CA PRO A 572 -5.15 26.14 -6.23
C PRO A 572 -6.10 25.17 -6.94
N SER A 573 -6.27 23.98 -6.39
CA SER A 573 -7.10 22.90 -6.95
C SER A 573 -7.53 21.95 -5.84
N LEU A 574 -8.72 21.36 -5.97
CA LEU A 574 -9.19 20.19 -5.22
C LEU A 574 -9.87 19.27 -6.23
N LYS A 575 -9.27 18.10 -6.49
CA LYS A 575 -9.83 17.10 -7.42
C LYS A 575 -10.35 15.89 -6.64
N TYR A 576 -9.52 14.93 -6.28
CA TYR A 576 -9.91 13.78 -5.45
C TYR A 576 -9.52 13.97 -3.99
N TRP A 577 -8.23 14.31 -3.73
CA TRP A 577 -7.70 14.40 -2.37
C TRP A 577 -6.58 15.43 -2.24
N ASP A 578 -6.75 16.32 -1.27
CA ASP A 578 -5.70 17.24 -0.84
C ASP A 578 -5.34 17.02 0.63
N MET A 579 -4.06 17.13 0.94
CA MET A 579 -3.52 17.20 2.29
C MET A 579 -2.99 18.62 2.54
N VAL A 580 -3.57 19.32 3.50
CA VAL A 580 -3.12 20.65 3.94
C VAL A 580 -2.47 20.52 5.31
N VAL A 581 -1.30 21.13 5.47
CA VAL A 581 -0.55 21.08 6.72
C VAL A 581 -0.37 22.49 7.28
N LEU A 582 -0.86 22.70 8.50
CA LEU A 582 -0.55 23.87 9.31
C LEU A 582 0.63 23.52 10.22
N GLN A 583 1.70 24.29 10.12
CA GLN A 583 2.83 24.17 11.02
C GLN A 583 2.82 25.32 12.03
N TYR A 584 2.86 25.00 13.31
CA TYR A 584 2.84 25.95 14.42
C TYR A 584 4.26 26.33 14.87
N LYS A 585 4.37 27.52 15.48
CA LYS A 585 5.64 28.00 16.09
C LYS A 585 6.07 27.23 17.30
#